data_e9da112dac805d4da8b161ee3635de16
#
_entry.id   e9da112dac805d4da8b161ee3635de16
#
_cell.length_a   1.000
_cell.length_b   1.000
_cell.length_c   1.000
_cell.angle_alpha   90.00
_cell.angle_beta   90.00
_cell.angle_gamma   90.00
#
_symmetry.space_group_name_H-M   'P 1'
#
loop_
_entity.id
_entity.type
_entity.pdbx_description
1 polymer ?
#
loop_
_entity_poly.entity_id
_entity_poly.type
_entity_poly.pdbx_seq_one_letter_code
_entity_poly.pdbx_strand_id
1 'polypeptide(L)'
;MYLDDQLQENGRDGTPLFQPLSREHARLPPEKAASFAGGLSIALGQPGWRRVWIAVDAHGAIAGHIDLRARPEPLSTHRAMLGMGVHRAYRRLGLGRMLVDTALAWAHATPMLDWVDLDVLAGNHAARRLYERAGFVVTGEEQDLYRIDGESHGSVTMSRRLR
;
A
#
# COMPACT_ATOMS: atom_id res chain seq x y z
N MET A 1 2.23 15.04 -10.57
CA MET A 1 2.59 14.77 -9.15
C MET A 1 2.86 13.27 -8.99
N TYR A 2 3.82 12.88 -8.14
CA TYR A 2 4.30 11.47 -8.01
C TYR A 2 3.19 10.41 -7.92
N LEU A 3 2.15 10.62 -7.12
CA LEU A 3 1.05 9.66 -7.01
C LEU A 3 0.21 9.58 -8.29
N ASP A 4 0.02 10.69 -8.98
CA ASP A 4 -0.72 10.67 -10.26
C ASP A 4 0.11 9.98 -11.35
N ASP A 5 1.43 10.20 -11.38
CA ASP A 5 2.33 9.51 -12.31
C ASP A 5 2.31 8.00 -12.09
N GLN A 6 2.31 7.57 -10.81
CA GLN A 6 2.16 6.16 -10.46
C GLN A 6 0.83 5.58 -10.94
N LEU A 7 -0.28 6.29 -10.73
CA LEU A 7 -1.60 5.83 -11.12
C LEU A 7 -1.77 5.76 -12.64
N GLN A 8 -1.11 6.65 -13.40
CA GLN A 8 -1.13 6.60 -14.87
C GLN A 8 -0.50 5.32 -15.44
N GLU A 9 0.39 4.67 -14.69
CA GLU A 9 1.03 3.41 -15.08
C GLU A 9 0.21 2.16 -14.72
N ASN A 10 -0.88 2.32 -13.96
CA ASN A 10 -1.68 1.23 -13.43
C ASN A 10 -2.27 0.35 -14.55
N GLY A 11 -1.74 -0.85 -14.71
CA GLY A 11 -2.16 -1.80 -15.75
C GLY A 11 -1.78 -1.40 -17.18
N ARG A 12 -0.79 -0.53 -17.37
CA ARG A 12 -0.30 -0.09 -18.69
C ARG A 12 1.14 -0.53 -18.94
N ASP A 13 1.52 -0.64 -20.20
CA ASP A 13 2.90 -0.88 -20.65
C ASP A 13 3.60 -2.07 -19.94
N GLY A 14 2.87 -3.16 -19.72
CA GLY A 14 3.37 -4.35 -19.03
C GLY A 14 3.44 -4.21 -17.50
N THR A 15 3.00 -3.09 -16.95
CA THR A 15 2.84 -2.92 -15.50
C THR A 15 1.55 -3.63 -15.06
N PRO A 16 1.59 -4.50 -14.03
CA PRO A 16 0.37 -5.10 -13.51
C PRO A 16 -0.55 -4.04 -12.92
N LEU A 17 -1.85 -4.32 -12.93
CA LEU A 17 -2.81 -3.55 -12.16
C LEU A 17 -2.43 -3.65 -10.66
N PHE A 18 -2.24 -2.52 -9.99
CA PHE A 18 -1.88 -2.45 -8.58
C PHE A 18 -2.87 -1.63 -7.73
N GLN A 19 -3.77 -0.90 -8.41
CA GLN A 19 -4.90 -0.23 -7.79
C GLN A 19 -6.19 -0.61 -8.54
N PRO A 20 -7.33 -0.77 -7.84
CA PRO A 20 -8.62 -1.07 -8.47
C PRO A 20 -9.24 0.18 -9.12
N LEU A 21 -8.56 0.72 -10.13
CA LEU A 21 -8.96 1.91 -10.88
C LEU A 21 -8.94 1.62 -12.36
N SER A 22 -9.89 2.21 -13.12
CA SER A 22 -9.87 2.17 -14.58
C SER A 22 -8.57 2.76 -15.13
N ARG A 23 -8.04 2.15 -16.17
CA ARG A 23 -6.84 2.64 -16.87
C ARG A 23 -7.06 4.01 -17.50
N GLU A 24 -8.29 4.35 -17.90
CA GLU A 24 -8.62 5.63 -18.53
C GLU A 24 -8.68 6.78 -17.54
N HIS A 25 -9.06 6.50 -16.28
CA HIS A 25 -9.35 7.50 -15.25
C HIS A 25 -8.45 7.33 -14.00
N ALA A 26 -7.25 6.82 -14.18
CA ALA A 26 -6.32 6.56 -13.08
C ALA A 26 -5.74 7.87 -12.51
N ARG A 27 -6.52 8.57 -11.71
CA ARG A 27 -6.14 9.76 -10.94
C ARG A 27 -6.47 9.57 -9.48
N LEU A 28 -5.69 10.19 -8.61
CA LEU A 28 -6.01 10.20 -7.19
C LEU A 28 -7.23 11.09 -6.95
N PRO A 29 -8.36 10.54 -6.46
CA PRO A 29 -9.53 11.35 -6.14
C PRO A 29 -9.18 12.42 -5.10
N PRO A 30 -9.67 13.67 -5.24
CA PRO A 30 -9.36 14.77 -4.34
C PRO A 30 -9.63 14.44 -2.85
N GLU A 31 -10.72 13.72 -2.57
CA GLU A 31 -11.08 13.29 -1.23
C GLU A 31 -10.08 12.27 -0.65
N LYS A 32 -9.52 11.40 -1.48
CA LYS A 32 -8.44 10.48 -1.06
C LYS A 32 -7.14 11.22 -0.80
N ALA A 33 -6.81 12.22 -1.63
CA ALA A 33 -5.65 13.07 -1.40
C ALA A 33 -5.76 13.86 -0.08
N ALA A 34 -6.94 14.45 0.18
CA ALA A 34 -7.23 15.16 1.41
C ALA A 34 -7.17 14.24 2.65
N SER A 35 -7.76 13.04 2.56
CA SER A 35 -7.70 12.03 3.62
C SER A 35 -6.27 11.55 3.87
N PHE A 36 -5.46 11.41 2.82
CA PHE A 36 -4.06 11.05 2.95
C PHE A 36 -3.29 12.12 3.73
N ALA A 37 -3.41 13.38 3.32
CA ALA A 37 -2.72 14.49 3.97
C ALA A 37 -3.22 14.74 5.40
N GLY A 38 -4.54 14.72 5.61
CA GLY A 38 -5.15 14.91 6.92
C GLY A 38 -4.73 13.86 7.94
N GLY A 39 -4.60 12.61 7.52
CA GLY A 39 -4.20 11.50 8.39
C GLY A 39 -2.81 11.65 9.02
N LEU A 40 -1.91 12.43 8.39
CA LEU A 40 -0.55 12.64 8.88
C LEU A 40 -0.50 13.42 10.22
N SER A 41 -1.47 14.27 10.46
CA SER A 41 -1.59 15.07 11.70
C SER A 41 -2.42 14.41 12.79
N ILE A 42 -3.14 13.33 12.47
CA ILE A 42 -3.98 12.61 13.44
C ILE A 42 -3.08 11.79 14.39
N ALA A 43 -3.40 11.86 15.68
CA ALA A 43 -2.70 11.10 16.71
C ALA A 43 -2.83 9.59 16.47
N LEU A 44 -1.76 8.85 16.76
CA LEU A 44 -1.74 7.40 16.64
C LEU A 44 -2.86 6.78 17.49
N GLY A 45 -3.55 5.78 16.93
CA GLY A 45 -4.68 5.11 17.56
C GLY A 45 -6.03 5.80 17.38
N GLN A 46 -6.06 7.03 16.86
CA GLN A 46 -7.30 7.70 16.51
C GLN A 46 -7.78 7.30 15.11
N PRO A 47 -9.07 7.28 14.83
CA PRO A 47 -9.59 6.99 13.49
C PRO A 47 -8.95 7.88 12.43
N GLY A 48 -8.48 7.27 11.34
CA GLY A 48 -7.90 7.98 10.20
C GLY A 48 -6.43 8.35 10.33
N TRP A 49 -5.74 8.00 11.43
CA TRP A 49 -4.30 8.25 11.55
C TRP A 49 -3.51 7.60 10.41
N ARG A 50 -2.41 8.24 10.01
CA ARG A 50 -1.48 7.74 8.99
C ARG A 50 -0.04 8.14 9.33
N ARG A 51 0.90 7.27 8.96
CA ARG A 51 2.34 7.55 8.95
C ARG A 51 2.89 7.14 7.60
N VAL A 52 3.78 7.96 7.03
CA VAL A 52 4.33 7.71 5.70
C VAL A 52 5.86 7.83 5.73
N TRP A 53 6.51 6.99 4.97
CA TRP A 53 7.94 7.04 4.66
C TRP A 53 8.09 7.22 3.16
N ILE A 54 8.97 8.12 2.77
CA ILE A 54 9.22 8.48 1.38
C ILE A 54 10.70 8.20 1.10
N ALA A 55 10.98 7.43 0.06
CA ALA A 55 12.31 7.29 -0.49
C ALA A 55 12.51 8.33 -1.59
N VAL A 56 13.61 9.06 -1.52
CA VAL A 56 14.02 10.04 -2.54
C VAL A 56 15.36 9.62 -3.15
N ASP A 57 15.56 9.97 -4.41
CA ASP A 57 16.83 9.77 -5.07
C ASP A 57 17.84 10.91 -4.76
N ALA A 58 19.01 10.84 -5.36
CA ALA A 58 20.07 11.85 -5.18
C ALA A 58 19.69 13.26 -5.67
N HIS A 59 18.65 13.37 -6.49
CA HIS A 59 18.14 14.62 -7.04
C HIS A 59 16.91 15.15 -6.30
N GLY A 60 16.45 14.42 -5.25
CA GLY A 60 15.27 14.77 -4.48
C GLY A 60 13.95 14.31 -5.11
N ALA A 61 13.99 13.51 -6.19
CA ALA A 61 12.78 12.93 -6.77
C ALA A 61 12.28 11.76 -5.94
N ILE A 62 10.95 11.63 -5.80
CA ILE A 62 10.35 10.53 -5.04
C ILE A 62 10.48 9.23 -5.84
N ALA A 63 11.25 8.30 -5.29
CA ALA A 63 11.47 6.97 -5.85
C ALA A 63 10.42 5.95 -5.37
N GLY A 64 9.85 6.17 -4.19
CA GLY A 64 8.84 5.29 -3.62
C GLY A 64 8.28 5.83 -2.31
N HIS A 65 7.18 5.24 -1.87
CA HIS A 65 6.56 5.53 -0.58
C HIS A 65 5.97 4.27 0.03
N ILE A 66 5.80 4.28 1.33
CA ILE A 66 5.02 3.31 2.09
C ILE A 66 4.27 4.04 3.19
N ASP A 67 3.05 3.64 3.47
CA ASP A 67 2.28 4.16 4.57
C ASP A 67 1.69 3.05 5.45
N LEU A 68 1.54 3.37 6.71
CA LEU A 68 0.71 2.64 7.66
C LEU A 68 -0.41 3.58 8.13
N ARG A 69 -1.63 3.05 8.20
CA ARG A 69 -2.82 3.83 8.55
C ARG A 69 -3.80 3.03 9.40
N ALA A 70 -4.69 3.76 10.07
CA ALA A 70 -5.80 3.16 10.80
C ALA A 70 -6.62 2.25 9.88
N ARG A 71 -7.13 1.15 10.43
CA ARG A 71 -8.22 0.40 9.81
C ARG A 71 -9.53 1.17 9.94
N PRO A 72 -10.45 1.03 8.98
CA PRO A 72 -11.75 1.69 9.06
C PRO A 72 -12.68 1.06 10.11
N GLU A 73 -12.44 -0.22 10.46
CA GLU A 73 -13.29 -0.94 11.42
C GLU A 73 -13.09 -0.42 12.85
N PRO A 74 -14.18 -0.09 13.57
CA PRO A 74 -14.08 0.27 14.98
C PRO A 74 -13.42 -0.84 15.81
N LEU A 75 -12.74 -0.48 16.89
CA LEU A 75 -12.08 -1.39 17.83
C LEU A 75 -10.95 -2.25 17.26
N SER A 76 -10.42 -1.88 16.08
CA SER A 76 -9.27 -2.55 15.46
C SER A 76 -7.96 -1.74 15.59
N THR A 77 -7.83 -0.94 16.66
CA THR A 77 -6.69 -0.02 16.86
C THR A 77 -5.33 -0.71 17.02
N HIS A 78 -5.33 -2.01 17.33
CA HIS A 78 -4.13 -2.86 17.41
C HIS A 78 -3.64 -3.33 16.02
N ARG A 79 -4.31 -2.92 14.94
CA ARG A 79 -3.99 -3.29 13.57
C ARG A 79 -3.77 -2.05 12.71
N ALA A 80 -2.87 -2.13 11.76
CA ALA A 80 -2.64 -1.08 10.77
C ALA A 80 -2.78 -1.64 9.35
N MET A 81 -3.29 -0.84 8.42
CA MET A 81 -3.28 -1.14 6.99
C MET A 81 -2.02 -0.57 6.35
N LEU A 82 -1.35 -1.37 5.54
CA LEU A 82 -0.19 -0.97 4.75
C LEU A 82 -0.61 -0.61 3.33
N GLY A 83 -0.06 0.48 2.81
CA GLY A 83 -0.09 0.83 1.40
C GLY A 83 1.30 1.21 0.92
N MET A 84 1.65 0.92 -0.33
CA MET A 84 2.95 1.31 -0.87
C MET A 84 2.92 1.48 -2.39
N GLY A 85 3.90 2.23 -2.88
CA GLY A 85 4.20 2.35 -4.30
C GLY A 85 5.69 2.55 -4.53
N VAL A 86 6.21 1.96 -5.60
CA VAL A 86 7.58 2.17 -6.08
C VAL A 86 7.51 2.65 -7.53
N HIS A 87 8.07 3.81 -7.80
CA HIS A 87 8.11 4.36 -9.15
C HIS A 87 8.87 3.40 -10.09
N ARG A 88 8.39 3.26 -11.33
CA ARG A 88 8.88 2.26 -12.30
C ARG A 88 10.40 2.26 -12.47
N ALA A 89 11.02 3.46 -12.53
CA ALA A 89 12.45 3.60 -12.71
C ALA A 89 13.29 3.01 -11.57
N TYR A 90 12.67 2.79 -10.39
CA TYR A 90 13.35 2.28 -9.18
C TYR A 90 12.89 0.88 -8.77
N ARG A 91 12.08 0.20 -9.64
CA ARG A 91 11.66 -1.19 -9.38
C ARG A 91 12.82 -2.16 -9.60
N ARG A 92 12.75 -3.33 -8.95
CA ARG A 92 13.75 -4.40 -9.00
C ARG A 92 15.14 -4.02 -8.45
N LEU A 93 15.27 -2.88 -7.77
CA LEU A 93 16.49 -2.42 -7.11
C LEU A 93 16.46 -2.65 -5.59
N GLY A 94 15.53 -3.44 -5.07
CA GLY A 94 15.40 -3.72 -3.64
C GLY A 94 14.63 -2.65 -2.85
N LEU A 95 14.28 -1.50 -3.45
CA LEU A 95 13.62 -0.39 -2.76
C LEU A 95 12.31 -0.80 -2.08
N GLY A 96 11.48 -1.61 -2.73
CA GLY A 96 10.22 -2.09 -2.14
C GLY A 96 10.46 -2.89 -0.85
N ARG A 97 11.49 -3.72 -0.81
CA ARG A 97 11.85 -4.47 0.38
C ARG A 97 12.31 -3.54 1.50
N MET A 98 13.16 -2.58 1.20
CA MET A 98 13.66 -1.61 2.18
C MET A 98 12.51 -0.78 2.79
N LEU A 99 11.54 -0.34 1.98
CA LEU A 99 10.36 0.38 2.46
C LEU A 99 9.52 -0.48 3.39
N VAL A 100 9.25 -1.74 3.04
CA VAL A 100 8.49 -2.68 3.89
C VAL A 100 9.21 -2.91 5.20
N ASP A 101 10.52 -3.18 5.18
CA ASP A 101 11.31 -3.41 6.39
C ASP A 101 11.30 -2.16 7.31
N THR A 102 11.38 -0.95 6.74
CA THR A 102 11.30 0.31 7.50
C THR A 102 9.95 0.46 8.20
N ALA A 103 8.84 0.27 7.50
CA ALA A 103 7.51 0.38 8.08
C ALA A 103 7.24 -0.69 9.14
N LEU A 104 7.69 -1.93 8.90
CA LEU A 104 7.56 -3.03 9.86
C LEU A 104 8.42 -2.83 11.11
N ALA A 105 9.63 -2.29 10.98
CA ALA A 105 10.47 -1.96 12.13
C ALA A 105 9.80 -0.91 13.02
N TRP A 106 9.22 0.13 12.41
CA TRP A 106 8.44 1.13 13.13
C TRP A 106 7.20 0.53 13.81
N ALA A 107 6.43 -0.30 13.09
CA ALA A 107 5.24 -0.95 13.62
C ALA A 107 5.59 -1.86 14.81
N HIS A 108 6.69 -2.62 14.72
CA HIS A 108 7.17 -3.47 15.80
C HIS A 108 7.59 -2.67 17.05
N ALA A 109 8.18 -1.49 16.86
CA ALA A 109 8.52 -0.58 17.94
C ALA A 109 7.31 0.20 18.52
N THR A 110 6.14 0.07 17.91
CA THR A 110 4.91 0.77 18.32
C THR A 110 4.06 -0.15 19.20
N PRO A 111 4.01 0.07 20.54
CA PRO A 111 3.45 -0.90 21.50
C PRO A 111 1.97 -1.26 21.28
N MET A 112 1.19 -0.34 20.71
CA MET A 112 -0.24 -0.55 20.46
C MET A 112 -0.54 -1.40 19.23
N LEU A 113 0.46 -1.66 18.37
CA LEU A 113 0.26 -2.44 17.15
C LEU A 113 0.69 -3.88 17.36
N ASP A 114 -0.20 -4.81 17.02
CA ASP A 114 0.05 -6.26 17.02
C ASP A 114 0.09 -6.85 15.61
N TRP A 115 -0.54 -6.16 14.65
CA TRP A 115 -0.69 -6.66 13.29
C TRP A 115 -0.53 -5.54 12.26
N VAL A 116 0.01 -5.93 11.10
CA VAL A 116 -0.04 -5.15 9.87
C VAL A 116 -0.76 -5.97 8.80
N ASP A 117 -1.74 -5.35 8.16
CA ASP A 117 -2.57 -5.94 7.11
C ASP A 117 -2.36 -5.19 5.80
N LEU A 118 -2.64 -5.85 4.70
CA LEU A 118 -2.68 -5.22 3.37
C LEU A 118 -3.67 -5.96 2.47
N ASP A 119 -4.15 -5.24 1.46
CA ASP A 119 -4.87 -5.81 0.33
C ASP A 119 -4.04 -5.64 -0.94
N VAL A 120 -4.00 -6.67 -1.76
CA VAL A 120 -3.28 -6.67 -3.03
C VAL A 120 -4.15 -7.32 -4.11
N LEU A 121 -4.19 -6.74 -5.31
CA LEU A 121 -4.87 -7.37 -6.44
C LEU A 121 -4.26 -8.75 -6.71
N ALA A 122 -5.11 -9.76 -6.90
CA ALA A 122 -4.68 -11.16 -7.04
C ALA A 122 -3.65 -11.37 -8.16
N GLY A 123 -3.77 -10.60 -9.25
CA GLY A 123 -2.85 -10.62 -10.39
C GLY A 123 -1.50 -9.90 -10.15
N ASN A 124 -1.33 -9.17 -9.05
CA ASN A 124 -0.07 -8.50 -8.74
C ASN A 124 0.92 -9.44 -8.04
N HIS A 125 1.39 -10.45 -8.78
CA HIS A 125 2.26 -11.50 -8.25
C HIS A 125 3.60 -10.97 -7.71
N ALA A 126 4.13 -9.87 -8.27
CA ALA A 126 5.38 -9.28 -7.80
C ALA A 126 5.23 -8.70 -6.37
N ALA A 127 4.14 -7.98 -6.12
CA ALA A 127 3.84 -7.45 -4.79
C ALA A 127 3.55 -8.58 -3.80
N ARG A 128 2.75 -9.59 -4.19
CA ARG A 128 2.47 -10.75 -3.33
C ARG A 128 3.76 -11.43 -2.86
N ARG A 129 4.67 -11.74 -3.80
CA ARG A 129 5.98 -12.32 -3.44
C ARG A 129 6.83 -11.43 -2.54
N LEU A 130 6.76 -10.11 -2.72
CA LEU A 130 7.46 -9.17 -1.84
C LEU A 130 6.94 -9.30 -0.40
N TYR A 131 5.62 -9.30 -0.22
CA TYR A 131 4.97 -9.39 1.09
C TYR A 131 5.18 -10.75 1.75
N GLU A 132 5.09 -11.85 0.98
CA GLU A 132 5.41 -13.20 1.47
C GLU A 132 6.83 -13.29 2.04
N ARG A 133 7.82 -12.76 1.30
CA ARG A 133 9.22 -12.67 1.77
C ARG A 133 9.40 -11.75 2.98
N ALA A 134 8.49 -10.81 3.18
CA ALA A 134 8.47 -9.96 4.36
C ALA A 134 7.69 -10.59 5.53
N GLY A 135 7.24 -11.84 5.40
CA GLY A 135 6.58 -12.59 6.47
C GLY A 135 5.07 -12.36 6.57
N PHE A 136 4.44 -11.77 5.55
CA PHE A 136 2.99 -11.74 5.46
C PHE A 136 2.44 -13.09 4.99
N VAL A 137 1.30 -13.47 5.52
CA VAL A 137 0.56 -14.67 5.13
C VAL A 137 -0.80 -14.29 4.58
N VAL A 138 -1.30 -15.04 3.61
CA VAL A 138 -2.65 -14.86 3.07
C VAL A 138 -3.67 -15.20 4.15
N THR A 139 -4.60 -14.30 4.39
CA THR A 139 -5.69 -14.46 5.39
C THR A 139 -7.07 -14.43 4.76
N GLY A 140 -7.18 -13.99 3.52
CA GLY A 140 -8.42 -14.00 2.76
C GLY A 140 -8.15 -13.81 1.27
N GLU A 141 -9.07 -14.31 0.46
CA GLU A 141 -9.05 -14.13 -1.00
C GLU A 141 -10.49 -13.99 -1.50
N GLU A 142 -10.74 -12.91 -2.24
CA GLU A 142 -12.02 -12.63 -2.86
C GLU A 142 -11.85 -12.70 -4.38
N GLN A 143 -12.55 -13.66 -5.01
CA GLN A 143 -12.56 -13.77 -6.46
C GLN A 143 -13.56 -12.77 -7.03
N ASP A 144 -13.23 -12.18 -8.20
CA ASP A 144 -14.13 -11.29 -8.92
C ASP A 144 -14.66 -10.10 -8.08
N LEU A 145 -13.81 -9.59 -7.20
CA LEU A 145 -14.18 -8.45 -6.34
C LEU A 145 -14.34 -7.15 -7.15
N TYR A 146 -13.54 -6.96 -8.19
CA TYR A 146 -13.55 -5.76 -9.02
C TYR A 146 -13.82 -6.10 -10.49
N ARG A 147 -14.60 -5.24 -11.15
CA ARG A 147 -14.75 -5.18 -12.61
C ARG A 147 -14.08 -3.92 -13.11
N ILE A 148 -12.90 -4.06 -13.72
CA ILE A 148 -12.07 -2.94 -14.17
C ILE A 148 -11.91 -3.06 -15.68
N ASP A 149 -12.39 -2.05 -16.41
CA ASP A 149 -12.35 -2.00 -17.88
C ASP A 149 -12.91 -3.28 -18.54
N GLY A 150 -13.97 -3.85 -17.94
CA GLY A 150 -14.62 -5.09 -18.41
C GLY A 150 -13.94 -6.39 -17.96
N GLU A 151 -12.79 -6.33 -17.30
CA GLU A 151 -12.05 -7.49 -16.79
C GLU A 151 -12.36 -7.75 -15.30
N SER A 152 -12.42 -9.06 -14.93
CA SER A 152 -12.59 -9.49 -13.54
C SER A 152 -11.26 -9.53 -12.81
N HIS A 153 -11.22 -8.97 -11.61
CA HIS A 153 -10.04 -8.97 -10.74
C HIS A 153 -10.40 -9.37 -9.33
N GLY A 154 -9.65 -10.32 -8.75
CA GLY A 154 -9.74 -10.69 -7.35
C GLY A 154 -8.84 -9.82 -6.47
N SER A 155 -9.07 -9.92 -5.16
CA SER A 155 -8.23 -9.31 -4.12
C SER A 155 -7.73 -10.37 -3.16
N VAL A 156 -6.52 -10.17 -2.64
CA VAL A 156 -5.91 -11.03 -1.61
C VAL A 156 -5.59 -10.16 -0.41
N THR A 157 -6.14 -10.52 0.74
CA THR A 157 -5.79 -9.91 2.02
C THR A 157 -4.63 -10.69 2.63
N MET A 158 -3.60 -9.98 3.04
CA MET A 158 -2.45 -10.57 3.71
C MET A 158 -2.23 -9.88 5.05
N SER A 159 -1.77 -10.63 6.04
CA SER A 159 -1.52 -10.14 7.39
C SER A 159 -0.18 -10.60 7.90
N ARG A 160 0.47 -9.76 8.71
CA ARG A 160 1.66 -10.11 9.46
C ARG A 160 1.46 -9.78 10.94
N ARG A 161 1.68 -10.78 11.80
CA ARG A 161 1.75 -10.59 13.25
C ARG A 161 3.11 -9.99 13.61
N LEU A 162 3.11 -9.00 14.51
CA LEU A 162 4.31 -8.31 14.97
C LEU A 162 4.91 -8.95 16.23
N ARG A 163 4.06 -9.59 17.06
CA ARG A 163 4.43 -10.19 18.36
C ARG A 163 3.73 -11.54 18.55
#